data_11294c44fce4281cfb0afd6b86200fb2
#
_entry.id   11294c44fce4281cfb0afd6b86200fb2
#
_cell.length_a   1.000
_cell.length_b   1.000
_cell.length_c   1.000
_cell.angle_alpha   90.00
_cell.angle_beta   90.00
_cell.angle_gamma   90.00
#
_symmetry.space_group_name_H-M   'P 1'
#
loop_
_entity.id
_entity.type
_entity.pdbx_description
1 polymer ?
#
loop_
_entity_poly.entity_id
_entity_poly.type
_entity_poly.pdbx_seq_one_letter_code
_entity_poly.pdbx_strand_id
1 'polypeptide(L)'
;MSSKKIKINQLSFQYQDKLIFKNLDFTINQGDFALLTGPSGCGKSTLLKLIAGLEPTSNSKITTGSLNQPFTNWGMVFQDPNRQFTMATPREELIFALENKLIDRVTAQKIIDEVSHKTNISHLLDRPFLYLSGGEKQRVALAVLIAMQSDLFLLDEPFANCDSHNRNFLLNCLDSLYQEGKTILISDHNFANYEKIDPKVFAIKNQRIQTTPLPSQEEVVTNFSLPHTNQESVYSFNSFSLSFPEKELLSSTNLKIYSGKATLLTGENGSGKTSLFKALSKVITYQGELLFKDKEVKKWRRRPYLSKVGQIFQNSDDQFLNVTVKEELDFSLKHNQNPSLNESKLQSILTKLNLENMDEQVIYSLSGGQKRKLQILVMLMAYPDVLLLDEPFSGLDQKSVSEVIFLLKNYFLDEKHSLIVISHQLDQIQNLCDYHLVLKGQQLFYAK
;
A
#
# COMPACT_ATOMS: atom_id res chain seq x y z
N MET A 1 -7.77 -37.03 -18.14
CA MET A 1 -8.10 -36.43 -16.81
C MET A 1 -8.91 -35.19 -17.09
N SER A 2 -10.07 -34.99 -16.45
CA SER A 2 -10.85 -33.77 -16.63
C SER A 2 -10.04 -32.60 -16.02
N SER A 3 -9.85 -31.52 -16.77
CA SER A 3 -9.13 -30.34 -16.26
C SER A 3 -9.86 -29.80 -15.02
N LYS A 4 -9.12 -29.55 -13.95
CA LYS A 4 -9.66 -28.95 -12.72
C LYS A 4 -10.19 -27.54 -13.05
N LYS A 5 -11.33 -27.15 -12.48
CA LYS A 5 -11.83 -25.79 -12.59
C LYS A 5 -12.53 -25.35 -11.32
N ILE A 6 -12.26 -24.13 -10.91
CA ILE A 6 -13.03 -23.44 -9.89
C ILE A 6 -14.36 -23.03 -10.51
N LYS A 7 -15.46 -23.37 -9.87
CA LYS A 7 -16.79 -23.01 -10.34
C LYS A 7 -17.65 -22.49 -9.19
N ILE A 8 -18.19 -21.32 -9.38
CA ILE A 8 -19.16 -20.67 -8.49
C ILE A 8 -20.45 -20.54 -9.30
N ASN A 9 -21.57 -21.02 -8.74
CA ASN A 9 -22.87 -20.99 -9.40
C ASN A 9 -23.87 -20.27 -8.48
N GLN A 10 -24.48 -19.18 -8.95
CA GLN A 10 -25.56 -18.41 -8.33
C GLN A 10 -25.31 -18.14 -6.85
N LEU A 11 -24.05 -17.89 -6.45
CA LEU A 11 -23.63 -17.73 -5.07
C LEU A 11 -24.00 -16.36 -4.55
N SER A 12 -24.72 -16.32 -3.42
CA SER A 12 -24.92 -15.10 -2.64
C SER A 12 -24.24 -15.24 -1.29
N PHE A 13 -23.47 -14.20 -0.92
CA PHE A 13 -22.67 -14.18 0.29
C PHE A 13 -22.81 -12.87 1.04
N GLN A 14 -22.87 -12.93 2.38
CA GLN A 14 -22.99 -11.76 3.23
C GLN A 14 -22.13 -11.87 4.50
N TYR A 15 -21.65 -10.72 4.97
CA TYR A 15 -21.13 -10.54 6.33
C TYR A 15 -22.24 -9.92 7.19
N GLN A 16 -22.64 -10.62 8.27
CA GLN A 16 -23.77 -10.19 9.08
C GLN A 16 -24.99 -9.84 8.18
N ASP A 17 -25.37 -8.55 8.12
CA ASP A 17 -26.49 -8.06 7.31
C ASP A 17 -26.04 -7.40 5.99
N LYS A 18 -24.71 -7.30 5.75
CA LYS A 18 -24.16 -6.67 4.55
C LYS A 18 -23.97 -7.69 3.43
N LEU A 19 -24.80 -7.60 2.39
CA LEU A 19 -24.68 -8.42 1.19
C LEU A 19 -23.45 -7.99 0.36
N ILE A 20 -22.55 -8.93 0.08
CA ILE A 20 -21.32 -8.71 -0.71
C ILE A 20 -21.51 -9.21 -2.14
N PHE A 21 -22.05 -10.43 -2.30
CA PHE A 21 -22.34 -11.01 -3.60
C PHE A 21 -23.81 -11.41 -3.69
N LYS A 22 -24.39 -11.22 -4.89
CA LYS A 22 -25.75 -11.59 -5.22
C LYS A 22 -25.81 -12.38 -6.51
N ASN A 23 -26.16 -13.66 -6.42
CA ASN A 23 -26.24 -14.58 -7.57
C ASN A 23 -24.98 -14.53 -8.44
N LEU A 24 -23.82 -14.71 -7.80
CA LEU A 24 -22.53 -14.66 -8.44
C LEU A 24 -22.28 -15.94 -9.25
N ASP A 25 -21.96 -15.80 -10.52
CA ASP A 25 -21.41 -16.85 -11.36
C ASP A 25 -19.98 -16.53 -11.71
N PHE A 26 -19.05 -17.50 -11.53
CA PHE A 26 -17.64 -17.31 -11.79
C PHE A 26 -16.97 -18.64 -12.11
N THR A 27 -16.09 -18.65 -13.11
CA THR A 27 -15.37 -19.87 -13.50
C THR A 27 -13.93 -19.54 -13.90
N ILE A 28 -12.98 -20.31 -13.35
CA ILE A 28 -11.55 -20.31 -13.74
C ILE A 28 -11.14 -21.75 -14.04
N ASN A 29 -10.48 -21.96 -15.16
CA ASN A 29 -9.93 -23.26 -15.53
C ASN A 29 -8.51 -23.42 -14.99
N GLN A 30 -8.08 -24.66 -14.84
CA GLN A 30 -6.68 -24.99 -14.58
C GLN A 30 -5.79 -24.39 -15.65
N GLY A 31 -4.69 -23.75 -15.25
CA GLY A 31 -3.76 -23.08 -16.13
C GLY A 31 -4.23 -21.69 -16.61
N ASP A 32 -5.28 -21.11 -16.03
CA ASP A 32 -5.67 -19.73 -16.32
C ASP A 32 -4.86 -18.74 -15.45
N PHE A 33 -4.50 -17.61 -16.04
CA PHE A 33 -4.11 -16.41 -15.32
C PHE A 33 -5.30 -15.46 -15.28
N ALA A 34 -5.88 -15.23 -14.10
CA ALA A 34 -7.07 -14.43 -13.92
C ALA A 34 -6.79 -13.19 -13.03
N LEU A 35 -7.16 -12.01 -13.50
CA LEU A 35 -7.03 -10.74 -12.82
C LEU A 35 -8.39 -10.25 -12.35
N LEU A 36 -8.56 -10.06 -11.03
CA LEU A 36 -9.73 -9.44 -10.41
C LEU A 36 -9.52 -7.94 -10.27
N THR A 37 -10.46 -7.17 -10.79
CA THR A 37 -10.47 -5.70 -10.68
C THR A 37 -11.80 -5.21 -10.11
N GLY A 38 -11.82 -3.98 -9.61
CA GLY A 38 -13.01 -3.33 -9.07
C GLY A 38 -12.68 -2.40 -7.91
N PRO A 39 -13.63 -1.53 -7.50
CA PRO A 39 -13.45 -0.57 -6.41
C PRO A 39 -13.03 -1.23 -5.08
N SER A 40 -12.43 -0.45 -4.18
CA SER A 40 -12.17 -0.91 -2.82
C SER A 40 -13.48 -1.30 -2.13
N GLY A 41 -13.47 -2.42 -1.40
CA GLY A 41 -14.66 -2.93 -0.71
C GLY A 41 -15.70 -3.63 -1.60
N CYS A 42 -15.46 -3.81 -2.91
CA CYS A 42 -16.40 -4.53 -3.79
C CYS A 42 -16.42 -6.06 -3.59
N GLY A 43 -15.49 -6.63 -2.79
CA GLY A 43 -15.46 -8.05 -2.44
C GLY A 43 -14.30 -8.85 -3.07
N LYS A 44 -13.26 -8.25 -3.67
CA LYS A 44 -12.10 -8.98 -4.26
C LYS A 44 -11.47 -9.94 -3.25
N SER A 45 -11.05 -9.42 -2.10
CA SER A 45 -10.46 -10.22 -1.02
C SER A 45 -11.43 -11.27 -0.48
N THR A 46 -12.73 -10.95 -0.42
CA THR A 46 -13.78 -11.89 -0.01
C THR A 46 -13.89 -13.06 -0.98
N LEU A 47 -13.85 -12.80 -2.29
CA LEU A 47 -13.89 -13.85 -3.30
C LEU A 47 -12.67 -14.77 -3.19
N LEU A 48 -11.46 -14.21 -3.05
CA LEU A 48 -10.24 -14.99 -2.85
C LEU A 48 -10.33 -15.86 -1.58
N LYS A 49 -10.81 -15.33 -0.47
CA LYS A 49 -11.01 -16.07 0.79
C LYS A 49 -12.07 -17.16 0.66
N LEU A 50 -13.16 -16.93 -0.07
CA LEU A 50 -14.18 -17.95 -0.36
C LEU A 50 -13.56 -19.11 -1.15
N ILE A 51 -12.78 -18.83 -2.19
CA ILE A 51 -12.09 -19.84 -3.01
C ILE A 51 -11.04 -20.59 -2.17
N ALA A 52 -10.35 -19.89 -1.27
CA ALA A 52 -9.42 -20.50 -0.31
C ALA A 52 -10.09 -21.33 0.79
N GLY A 53 -11.42 -21.28 0.93
CA GLY A 53 -12.13 -21.93 2.03
C GLY A 53 -11.90 -21.26 3.40
N LEU A 54 -11.42 -20.02 3.41
CA LEU A 54 -11.24 -19.19 4.63
C LEU A 54 -12.54 -18.46 5.01
N GLU A 55 -13.51 -18.43 4.13
CA GLU A 55 -14.88 -17.97 4.33
C GLU A 55 -15.85 -19.09 3.87
N PRO A 56 -17.04 -19.25 4.50
CA PRO A 56 -17.59 -18.41 5.57
C PRO A 56 -17.01 -18.69 6.96
N THR A 57 -17.02 -17.65 7.81
CA THR A 57 -16.69 -17.70 9.23
C THR A 57 -17.95 -17.56 10.09
N SER A 58 -17.81 -17.47 11.43
CA SER A 58 -18.96 -17.25 12.34
C SER A 58 -19.77 -15.99 12.05
N ASN A 59 -19.14 -14.98 11.42
CA ASN A 59 -19.77 -13.68 11.12
C ASN A 59 -20.19 -13.54 9.66
N SER A 60 -20.16 -14.64 8.88
CA SER A 60 -20.48 -14.61 7.45
C SER A 60 -21.17 -15.89 7.01
N LYS A 61 -21.94 -15.82 5.93
CA LYS A 61 -22.65 -17.00 5.40
C LYS A 61 -22.85 -16.94 3.89
N ILE A 62 -22.81 -18.12 3.27
CA ILE A 62 -23.36 -18.33 1.94
C ILE A 62 -24.87 -18.51 2.11
N THR A 63 -25.67 -17.68 1.47
CA THR A 63 -27.13 -17.72 1.57
C THR A 63 -27.77 -18.53 0.45
N THR A 64 -27.16 -18.55 -0.73
CA THR A 64 -27.61 -19.34 -1.89
C THR A 64 -26.40 -19.75 -2.73
N GLY A 65 -26.60 -20.73 -3.61
CA GLY A 65 -25.63 -21.16 -4.59
C GLY A 65 -24.59 -22.14 -4.07
N SER A 66 -23.54 -22.34 -4.84
CA SER A 66 -22.48 -23.29 -4.53
C SER A 66 -21.12 -22.82 -5.04
N LEU A 67 -20.06 -23.25 -4.35
CA LEU A 67 -18.67 -23.08 -4.77
C LEU A 67 -18.01 -24.46 -4.80
N ASN A 68 -17.37 -24.78 -5.91
CA ASN A 68 -16.53 -25.96 -6.08
C ASN A 68 -15.10 -25.53 -6.43
N GLN A 69 -14.14 -25.87 -5.55
CA GLN A 69 -12.72 -25.63 -5.74
C GLN A 69 -11.97 -26.96 -5.60
N PRO A 70 -11.54 -27.57 -6.72
CA PRO A 70 -10.99 -28.93 -6.73
C PRO A 70 -9.46 -29.01 -6.53
N PHE A 71 -8.78 -27.89 -6.34
CA PHE A 71 -7.34 -27.89 -6.11
C PHE A 71 -7.02 -28.26 -4.65
N THR A 72 -6.34 -29.36 -4.47
CA THR A 72 -5.89 -29.82 -3.15
C THR A 72 -4.63 -29.12 -2.66
N ASN A 73 -3.83 -28.59 -3.60
CA ASN A 73 -2.59 -27.87 -3.33
C ASN A 73 -2.70 -26.43 -3.79
N TRP A 74 -3.10 -25.55 -2.91
CA TRP A 74 -3.27 -24.12 -3.16
C TRP A 74 -2.58 -23.31 -2.07
N GLY A 75 -2.28 -22.05 -2.39
CA GLY A 75 -1.75 -21.10 -1.44
C GLY A 75 -2.30 -19.70 -1.67
N MET A 76 -2.35 -18.90 -0.61
CA MET A 76 -2.83 -17.54 -0.65
C MET A 76 -1.77 -16.56 -0.10
N VAL A 77 -1.55 -15.45 -0.82
CA VAL A 77 -0.82 -14.29 -0.31
C VAL A 77 -1.83 -13.22 0.07
N PHE A 78 -1.77 -12.74 1.30
CA PHE A 78 -2.64 -11.68 1.80
C PHE A 78 -2.11 -10.28 1.43
N GLN A 79 -3.00 -9.30 1.38
CA GLN A 79 -2.67 -7.89 1.14
C GLN A 79 -1.62 -7.38 2.15
N ASP A 80 -1.75 -7.76 3.43
CA ASP A 80 -0.74 -7.50 4.44
C ASP A 80 0.05 -8.79 4.74
N PRO A 81 1.28 -8.93 4.22
CA PRO A 81 2.08 -10.14 4.43
C PRO A 81 2.47 -10.37 5.88
N ASN A 82 2.46 -9.34 6.75
CA ASN A 82 2.78 -9.50 8.17
C ASN A 82 1.78 -10.41 8.91
N ARG A 83 0.55 -10.51 8.41
CA ARG A 83 -0.50 -11.38 8.98
C ARG A 83 -0.34 -12.84 8.61
N GLN A 84 0.59 -13.14 7.74
CA GLN A 84 0.78 -14.48 7.15
C GLN A 84 1.96 -15.22 7.79
N PHE A 85 2.99 -14.49 8.23
CA PHE A 85 4.20 -15.10 8.78
C PHE A 85 4.02 -15.49 10.24
N THR A 86 4.48 -16.70 10.55
CA THR A 86 4.41 -17.32 11.87
C THR A 86 5.78 -17.33 12.55
N MET A 87 6.85 -17.48 11.76
CA MET A 87 8.22 -17.60 12.23
C MET A 87 8.93 -16.24 12.25
N ALA A 88 10.13 -16.20 12.83
CA ALA A 88 10.89 -14.97 12.98
C ALA A 88 11.67 -14.59 11.70
N THR A 89 12.08 -15.58 10.92
CA THR A 89 12.91 -15.38 9.71
C THR A 89 12.34 -16.10 8.49
N PRO A 90 12.67 -15.66 7.26
CA PRO A 90 12.28 -16.35 6.03
C PRO A 90 12.70 -17.82 5.95
N ARG A 91 13.90 -18.16 6.45
CA ARG A 91 14.38 -19.54 6.50
C ARG A 91 13.47 -20.41 7.37
N GLU A 92 13.18 -19.95 8.58
CA GLU A 92 12.30 -20.67 9.50
C GLU A 92 10.89 -20.84 8.93
N GLU A 93 10.36 -19.81 8.26
CA GLU A 93 9.04 -19.87 7.62
C GLU A 93 9.00 -20.90 6.47
N LEU A 94 10.03 -20.96 5.63
CA LEU A 94 10.15 -21.95 4.58
C LEU A 94 10.28 -23.36 5.14
N ILE A 95 11.11 -23.56 6.19
CA ILE A 95 11.24 -24.86 6.89
C ILE A 95 9.88 -25.27 7.45
N PHE A 96 9.21 -24.39 8.16
CA PHE A 96 7.89 -24.67 8.76
C PHE A 96 6.86 -25.08 7.70
N ALA A 97 6.81 -24.38 6.55
CA ALA A 97 5.91 -24.73 5.46
C ALA A 97 6.20 -26.12 4.86
N LEU A 98 7.48 -26.48 4.71
CA LEU A 98 7.90 -27.77 4.15
C LEU A 98 7.74 -28.93 5.16
N GLU A 99 7.95 -28.69 6.44
CA GLU A 99 7.68 -29.67 7.50
C GLU A 99 6.19 -30.02 7.57
N ASN A 100 5.29 -29.04 7.42
CA ASN A 100 3.86 -29.28 7.32
C ASN A 100 3.45 -30.12 6.10
N LYS A 101 4.31 -30.15 5.06
CA LYS A 101 4.17 -31.04 3.90
C LYS A 101 4.87 -32.39 4.07
N LEU A 102 5.43 -32.67 5.24
CA LEU A 102 6.20 -33.89 5.55
C LEU A 102 7.40 -34.12 4.62
N ILE A 103 8.01 -33.03 4.15
CA ILE A 103 9.24 -33.07 3.32
C ILE A 103 10.44 -33.30 4.25
N ASP A 104 11.29 -34.26 3.89
CA ASP A 104 12.50 -34.52 4.65
C ASP A 104 13.50 -33.35 4.59
N ARG A 105 14.36 -33.26 5.61
CA ARG A 105 15.25 -32.11 5.79
C ARG A 105 16.22 -31.88 4.63
N VAL A 106 16.71 -32.95 3.98
CA VAL A 106 17.67 -32.84 2.87
C VAL A 106 16.98 -32.28 1.63
N THR A 107 15.79 -32.80 1.32
CA THR A 107 14.95 -32.31 0.23
C THR A 107 14.47 -30.89 0.49
N ALA A 108 14.06 -30.57 1.74
CA ALA A 108 13.65 -29.23 2.13
C ALA A 108 14.76 -28.20 1.88
N GLN A 109 16.03 -28.53 2.26
CA GLN A 109 17.14 -27.60 2.03
C GLN A 109 17.34 -27.30 0.54
N LYS A 110 17.24 -28.29 -0.34
CA LYS A 110 17.34 -28.10 -1.79
C LYS A 110 16.23 -27.17 -2.32
N ILE A 111 14.99 -27.42 -1.88
CA ILE A 111 13.85 -26.59 -2.25
C ILE A 111 14.06 -25.15 -1.79
N ILE A 112 14.53 -24.94 -0.55
CA ILE A 112 14.81 -23.61 -0.01
C ILE A 112 15.86 -22.89 -0.86
N ASP A 113 16.93 -23.57 -1.25
CA ASP A 113 18.00 -22.98 -2.06
C ASP A 113 17.49 -22.59 -3.45
N GLU A 114 16.72 -23.46 -4.13
CA GLU A 114 16.12 -23.18 -5.44
C GLU A 114 15.13 -22.02 -5.37
N VAL A 115 14.21 -22.06 -4.43
CA VAL A 115 13.13 -21.05 -4.33
C VAL A 115 13.69 -19.71 -3.90
N SER A 116 14.64 -19.68 -2.97
CA SER A 116 15.28 -18.45 -2.51
C SER A 116 16.06 -17.76 -3.63
N HIS A 117 16.68 -18.52 -4.52
CA HIS A 117 17.33 -18.00 -5.72
C HIS A 117 16.27 -17.47 -6.73
N LYS A 118 15.23 -18.27 -7.04
CA LYS A 118 14.14 -17.91 -7.98
C LYS A 118 13.43 -16.61 -7.57
N THR A 119 13.23 -16.38 -6.27
CA THR A 119 12.55 -15.20 -5.72
C THR A 119 13.48 -14.11 -5.22
N ASN A 120 14.80 -14.28 -5.42
CA ASN A 120 15.85 -13.34 -5.00
C ASN A 120 15.75 -12.96 -3.51
N ILE A 121 15.61 -13.97 -2.64
CA ILE A 121 15.58 -13.78 -1.17
C ILE A 121 16.74 -14.47 -0.46
N SER A 122 17.71 -15.06 -1.17
CA SER A 122 18.81 -15.81 -0.56
C SER A 122 19.58 -15.00 0.51
N HIS A 123 19.74 -13.69 0.27
CA HIS A 123 20.41 -12.76 1.19
C HIS A 123 19.52 -12.33 2.37
N LEU A 124 18.25 -12.72 2.39
CA LEU A 124 17.25 -12.35 3.40
C LEU A 124 16.92 -13.51 4.34
N LEU A 125 17.35 -14.74 4.02
CA LEU A 125 16.90 -15.96 4.70
C LEU A 125 17.01 -15.91 6.22
N ASP A 126 18.09 -15.32 6.74
CA ASP A 126 18.38 -15.28 8.17
C ASP A 126 18.08 -13.90 8.81
N ARG A 127 17.50 -12.98 8.03
CA ARG A 127 17.14 -11.64 8.50
C ARG A 127 15.73 -11.64 9.08
N PRO A 128 15.52 -11.17 10.33
CA PRO A 128 14.18 -11.10 10.92
C PRO A 128 13.18 -10.32 10.08
N PHE A 129 11.94 -10.79 9.99
CA PHE A 129 10.87 -10.13 9.23
C PHE A 129 10.65 -8.67 9.62
N LEU A 130 10.90 -8.31 10.88
CA LEU A 130 10.78 -6.93 11.36
C LEU A 130 11.63 -5.94 10.56
N TYR A 131 12.77 -6.39 10.01
CA TYR A 131 13.72 -5.56 9.27
C TYR A 131 13.57 -5.68 7.76
N LEU A 132 12.60 -6.46 7.27
CA LEU A 132 12.32 -6.59 5.85
C LEU A 132 11.36 -5.50 5.38
N SER A 133 11.61 -4.96 4.18
CA SER A 133 10.68 -4.07 3.49
C SER A 133 9.41 -4.80 3.04
N GLY A 134 8.35 -4.06 2.71
CA GLY A 134 7.11 -4.64 2.21
C GLY A 134 7.30 -5.50 0.96
N GLY A 135 8.10 -5.04 0.00
CA GLY A 135 8.40 -5.82 -1.21
C GLY A 135 9.24 -7.07 -0.95
N GLU A 136 10.18 -7.03 0.01
CA GLU A 136 10.94 -8.21 0.44
C GLU A 136 10.02 -9.24 1.09
N LYS A 137 9.10 -8.81 1.94
CA LYS A 137 8.08 -9.68 2.56
C LYS A 137 7.16 -10.31 1.52
N GLN A 138 6.75 -9.57 0.49
CA GLN A 138 5.95 -10.12 -0.61
C GLN A 138 6.73 -11.19 -1.40
N ARG A 139 8.03 -10.99 -1.64
CA ARG A 139 8.88 -12.01 -2.27
C ARG A 139 8.98 -13.27 -1.41
N VAL A 140 9.11 -13.14 -0.09
CA VAL A 140 9.12 -14.29 0.83
C VAL A 140 7.76 -14.99 0.81
N ALA A 141 6.64 -14.28 0.84
CA ALA A 141 5.31 -14.87 0.77
C ALA A 141 5.11 -15.69 -0.51
N LEU A 142 5.54 -15.16 -1.66
CA LEU A 142 5.51 -15.90 -2.92
C LEU A 142 6.45 -17.13 -2.88
N ALA A 143 7.64 -16.98 -2.30
CA ALA A 143 8.61 -18.07 -2.12
C ALA A 143 8.02 -19.25 -1.34
N VAL A 144 7.29 -18.97 -0.26
CA VAL A 144 6.60 -20.01 0.53
C VAL A 144 5.59 -20.78 -0.33
N LEU A 145 4.77 -20.09 -1.15
CA LEU A 145 3.81 -20.76 -2.03
C LEU A 145 4.50 -21.62 -3.10
N ILE A 146 5.61 -21.14 -3.65
CA ILE A 146 6.40 -21.91 -4.62
C ILE A 146 7.03 -23.14 -3.94
N ALA A 147 7.62 -22.99 -2.75
CA ALA A 147 8.20 -24.08 -1.99
C ALA A 147 7.17 -25.18 -1.66
N MET A 148 5.93 -24.77 -1.34
CA MET A 148 4.81 -25.67 -1.14
C MET A 148 4.32 -26.36 -2.44
N GLN A 149 4.89 -26.04 -3.59
CA GLN A 149 4.52 -26.55 -4.94
C GLN A 149 3.04 -26.34 -5.25
N SER A 150 2.47 -25.20 -4.88
CA SER A 150 1.06 -24.88 -5.12
C SER A 150 0.69 -24.99 -6.59
N ASP A 151 -0.53 -25.49 -6.88
CA ASP A 151 -1.09 -25.55 -8.22
C ASP A 151 -2.03 -24.38 -8.50
N LEU A 152 -2.58 -23.80 -7.43
CA LEU A 152 -3.41 -22.60 -7.46
C LEU A 152 -2.80 -21.54 -6.54
N PHE A 153 -2.53 -20.38 -7.11
CA PHE A 153 -2.03 -19.19 -6.44
C PHE A 153 -3.14 -18.16 -6.31
N LEU A 154 -3.52 -17.82 -5.08
CA LEU A 154 -4.50 -16.79 -4.75
C LEU A 154 -3.75 -15.58 -4.20
N LEU A 155 -3.78 -14.44 -4.87
CA LEU A 155 -2.94 -13.30 -4.55
C LEU A 155 -3.80 -12.05 -4.35
N ASP A 156 -3.87 -11.57 -3.11
CA ASP A 156 -4.68 -10.40 -2.76
C ASP A 156 -3.79 -9.14 -2.70
N GLU A 157 -3.86 -8.33 -3.74
CA GLU A 157 -3.08 -7.09 -3.93
C GLU A 157 -1.58 -7.26 -3.58
N PRO A 158 -0.88 -8.28 -4.15
CA PRO A 158 0.47 -8.64 -3.74
C PRO A 158 1.52 -7.57 -4.04
N PHE A 159 1.17 -6.53 -4.79
CA PHE A 159 2.08 -5.45 -5.18
C PHE A 159 1.83 -4.13 -4.46
N ALA A 160 0.90 -4.07 -3.51
CA ALA A 160 0.46 -2.83 -2.87
C ALA A 160 1.61 -2.00 -2.23
N ASN A 161 2.67 -2.68 -1.76
CA ASN A 161 3.83 -2.05 -1.11
C ASN A 161 5.14 -2.25 -1.90
N CYS A 162 5.04 -2.53 -3.21
CA CYS A 162 6.17 -2.75 -4.08
C CYS A 162 6.49 -1.49 -4.90
N ASP A 163 7.78 -1.16 -5.02
CA ASP A 163 8.24 -0.25 -6.06
C ASP A 163 8.11 -0.90 -7.44
N SER A 164 8.29 -0.12 -8.50
CA SER A 164 8.14 -0.60 -9.88
C SER A 164 9.09 -1.75 -10.21
N HIS A 165 10.32 -1.75 -9.68
CA HIS A 165 11.30 -2.80 -9.90
C HIS A 165 10.87 -4.12 -9.24
N ASN A 166 10.49 -4.10 -7.96
CA ASN A 166 10.00 -5.28 -7.24
C ASN A 166 8.68 -5.80 -7.84
N ARG A 167 7.78 -4.90 -8.26
CA ARG A 167 6.54 -5.28 -8.92
C ARG A 167 6.81 -6.05 -10.22
N ASN A 168 7.68 -5.51 -11.08
CA ASN A 168 8.06 -6.16 -12.34
C ASN A 168 8.72 -7.51 -12.10
N PHE A 169 9.59 -7.59 -11.10
CA PHE A 169 10.22 -8.85 -10.72
C PHE A 169 9.19 -9.91 -10.31
N LEU A 170 8.25 -9.56 -9.42
CA LEU A 170 7.19 -10.47 -8.97
C LEU A 170 6.24 -10.87 -10.11
N LEU A 171 5.88 -9.94 -11.01
CA LEU A 171 5.09 -10.26 -12.22
C LEU A 171 5.81 -11.27 -13.13
N ASN A 172 7.11 -11.09 -13.34
CA ASN A 172 7.90 -12.04 -14.12
C ASN A 172 7.96 -13.43 -13.46
N CYS A 173 8.05 -13.49 -12.12
CA CYS A 173 7.95 -14.76 -11.38
C CYS A 173 6.58 -15.42 -11.58
N LEU A 174 5.48 -14.65 -11.54
CA LEU A 174 4.13 -15.16 -11.75
C LEU A 174 3.92 -15.60 -13.20
N ASP A 175 4.45 -14.87 -14.18
CA ASP A 175 4.43 -15.30 -15.59
C ASP A 175 5.16 -16.62 -15.78
N SER A 176 6.35 -16.78 -15.20
CA SER A 176 7.07 -18.07 -15.23
C SER A 176 6.24 -19.23 -14.68
N LEU A 177 5.55 -19.02 -13.55
CA LEU A 177 4.66 -20.02 -12.95
C LEU A 177 3.44 -20.31 -13.85
N TYR A 178 2.89 -19.30 -14.51
CA TYR A 178 1.82 -19.46 -15.48
C TYR A 178 2.26 -20.29 -16.68
N GLN A 179 3.45 -20.02 -17.22
CA GLN A 179 4.04 -20.83 -18.31
C GLN A 179 4.33 -22.28 -17.88
N GLU A 180 4.60 -22.51 -16.58
CA GLU A 180 4.71 -23.85 -15.99
C GLU A 180 3.32 -24.55 -15.82
N GLY A 181 2.21 -23.90 -16.23
CA GLY A 181 0.86 -24.44 -16.16
C GLY A 181 0.16 -24.26 -14.80
N LYS A 182 0.68 -23.42 -13.93
CA LYS A 182 0.04 -23.07 -12.66
C LYS A 182 -1.19 -22.18 -12.89
N THR A 183 -2.17 -22.27 -12.02
CA THR A 183 -3.38 -21.45 -12.05
C THR A 183 -3.18 -20.25 -11.12
N ILE A 184 -3.40 -19.05 -11.63
CA ILE A 184 -3.18 -17.80 -10.87
C ILE A 184 -4.46 -16.98 -10.86
N LEU A 185 -4.89 -16.59 -9.67
CA LEU A 185 -5.97 -15.64 -9.46
C LEU A 185 -5.45 -14.49 -8.58
N ILE A 186 -5.34 -13.32 -9.16
CA ILE A 186 -4.75 -12.14 -8.54
C ILE A 186 -5.74 -10.98 -8.52
N SER A 187 -5.83 -10.27 -7.40
CA SER A 187 -6.47 -8.95 -7.35
C SER A 187 -5.41 -7.85 -7.47
N ASP A 188 -5.63 -6.87 -8.31
CA ASP A 188 -4.74 -5.71 -8.46
C ASP A 188 -5.53 -4.47 -8.91
N HIS A 189 -4.96 -3.29 -8.62
CA HIS A 189 -5.46 -1.98 -9.04
C HIS A 189 -4.57 -1.31 -10.08
N ASN A 190 -3.33 -1.74 -10.20
CA ASN A 190 -2.37 -1.26 -11.18
C ASN A 190 -2.21 -2.30 -12.29
N PHE A 191 -2.48 -1.91 -13.53
CA PHE A 191 -2.51 -2.82 -14.67
C PHE A 191 -1.22 -2.82 -15.50
N ALA A 192 -0.18 -2.09 -15.06
CA ALA A 192 1.10 -2.01 -15.78
C ALA A 192 1.73 -3.39 -15.97
N ASN A 193 2.23 -3.63 -17.17
CA ASN A 193 2.97 -4.81 -17.60
C ASN A 193 2.17 -6.14 -17.61
N TYR A 194 0.84 -6.10 -17.44
CA TYR A 194 -0.01 -7.27 -17.63
C TYR A 194 -0.25 -7.60 -19.12
N GLU A 195 -0.01 -6.67 -20.03
CA GLU A 195 -0.20 -6.85 -21.48
C GLU A 195 0.61 -8.03 -22.01
N LYS A 196 1.77 -8.33 -21.43
CA LYS A 196 2.62 -9.44 -21.80
C LYS A 196 2.07 -10.81 -21.39
N ILE A 197 1.29 -10.83 -20.32
CA ILE A 197 0.69 -12.05 -19.74
C ILE A 197 -0.66 -12.34 -20.40
N ASP A 198 -1.36 -11.28 -20.85
CA ASP A 198 -2.72 -11.34 -21.42
C ASP A 198 -3.72 -12.07 -20.50
N PRO A 199 -3.92 -11.59 -19.25
CA PRO A 199 -4.76 -12.28 -18.29
C PRO A 199 -6.24 -12.22 -18.65
N LYS A 200 -7.02 -13.20 -18.20
CA LYS A 200 -8.48 -13.10 -18.18
C LYS A 200 -8.90 -12.10 -17.12
N VAL A 201 -9.46 -10.96 -17.51
CA VAL A 201 -9.83 -9.90 -16.58
C VAL A 201 -11.30 -9.99 -16.17
N PHE A 202 -11.53 -9.92 -14.86
CA PHE A 202 -12.84 -9.97 -14.23
C PHE A 202 -13.06 -8.74 -13.37
N ALA A 203 -14.08 -7.94 -13.70
CA ALA A 203 -14.47 -6.77 -12.92
C ALA A 203 -15.63 -7.09 -11.98
N ILE A 204 -15.48 -6.76 -10.70
CA ILE A 204 -16.55 -6.84 -9.71
C ILE A 204 -17.28 -5.49 -9.68
N LYS A 205 -18.53 -5.47 -10.12
CA LYS A 205 -19.43 -4.30 -10.09
C LYS A 205 -20.82 -4.72 -9.60
N ASN A 206 -21.42 -3.90 -8.75
CA ASN A 206 -22.79 -4.12 -8.26
C ASN A 206 -23.02 -5.57 -7.76
N GLN A 207 -22.08 -6.09 -6.95
CA GLN A 207 -22.13 -7.43 -6.33
C GLN A 207 -22.11 -8.60 -7.35
N ARG A 208 -21.70 -8.34 -8.61
CA ARG A 208 -21.58 -9.32 -9.71
C ARG A 208 -20.23 -9.27 -10.35
N ILE A 209 -19.85 -10.33 -11.04
CA ILE A 209 -18.61 -10.40 -11.83
C ILE A 209 -18.96 -10.32 -13.32
N GLN A 210 -18.11 -9.59 -14.06
CA GLN A 210 -18.20 -9.48 -15.51
C GLN A 210 -16.82 -9.61 -16.10
N THR A 211 -16.68 -10.33 -17.21
CA THR A 211 -15.43 -10.33 -17.99
C THR A 211 -15.29 -8.99 -18.70
N THR A 212 -14.10 -8.43 -18.68
CA THR A 212 -13.79 -7.13 -19.30
C THR A 212 -12.41 -7.21 -19.95
N PRO A 213 -12.14 -6.44 -20.99
CA PRO A 213 -10.77 -6.29 -21.48
C PRO A 213 -9.86 -5.73 -20.39
N LEU A 214 -8.56 -5.97 -20.52
CA LEU A 214 -7.55 -5.35 -19.67
C LEU A 214 -7.69 -3.81 -19.82
N PRO A 215 -7.86 -3.06 -18.71
CA PRO A 215 -7.93 -1.62 -18.80
C PRO A 215 -6.63 -1.07 -19.39
N SER A 216 -6.76 -0.24 -20.44
CA SER A 216 -5.61 0.47 -21.00
C SER A 216 -5.03 1.41 -19.95
N GLN A 217 -3.73 1.34 -19.73
CA GLN A 217 -3.03 2.40 -19.03
C GLN A 217 -2.72 3.50 -20.05
N GLU A 218 -3.25 4.69 -19.82
CA GLU A 218 -2.71 5.88 -20.48
C GLU A 218 -1.29 6.09 -19.93
N GLU A 219 -0.29 6.21 -20.79
CA GLU A 219 1.04 6.64 -20.38
C GLU A 219 0.91 8.04 -19.77
N VAL A 220 1.04 8.09 -18.45
CA VAL A 220 0.98 9.36 -17.73
C VAL A 220 2.32 10.06 -17.94
N VAL A 221 2.35 10.97 -18.91
CA VAL A 221 3.48 11.89 -19.07
C VAL A 221 3.45 12.86 -17.89
N THR A 222 4.26 12.59 -16.87
CA THR A 222 4.40 13.49 -15.72
C THR A 222 5.31 14.66 -16.10
N ASN A 223 4.76 15.86 -16.21
CA ASN A 223 5.51 17.08 -16.43
C ASN A 223 5.53 17.88 -15.13
N PHE A 224 6.58 17.73 -14.34
CA PHE A 224 6.81 18.57 -13.17
C PHE A 224 7.62 19.82 -13.54
N SER A 225 7.30 20.93 -12.91
CA SER A 225 8.07 22.15 -13.04
C SER A 225 9.34 22.11 -12.19
N LEU A 226 10.40 22.77 -12.64
CA LEU A 226 11.52 23.08 -11.76
C LEU A 226 11.20 24.28 -10.90
N PRO A 227 11.60 24.30 -9.61
CA PRO A 227 11.35 25.45 -8.75
C PRO A 227 12.08 26.70 -9.23
N HIS A 228 11.45 27.86 -9.08
CA HIS A 228 12.08 29.15 -9.31
C HIS A 228 12.89 29.58 -8.08
N THR A 229 14.09 30.15 -8.29
CA THR A 229 15.04 30.53 -7.23
C THR A 229 14.55 31.60 -6.26
N ASN A 230 13.52 32.37 -6.62
CA ASN A 230 13.02 33.51 -5.83
C ASN A 230 11.83 33.12 -4.92
N GLN A 231 11.49 31.83 -4.80
CA GLN A 231 10.40 31.38 -3.92
C GLN A 231 10.90 31.22 -2.47
N GLU A 232 10.03 31.50 -1.52
CA GLU A 232 10.27 31.27 -0.09
C GLU A 232 10.41 29.75 0.16
N SER A 233 11.44 29.37 0.91
CA SER A 233 11.69 27.97 1.26
C SER A 233 11.10 27.60 2.60
N VAL A 234 10.42 26.46 2.68
CA VAL A 234 9.97 25.88 3.95
C VAL A 234 11.05 25.04 4.61
N TYR A 235 11.86 24.35 3.81
CA TYR A 235 13.08 23.69 4.26
C TYR A 235 14.28 24.10 3.42
N SER A 236 15.44 24.29 4.09
CA SER A 236 16.73 24.45 3.43
C SER A 236 17.72 23.46 4.02
N PHE A 237 18.36 22.71 3.13
CA PHE A 237 19.40 21.73 3.44
C PHE A 237 20.74 22.35 3.11
N ASN A 238 21.67 22.40 4.09
CA ASN A 238 23.02 22.93 3.92
C ASN A 238 24.01 21.84 4.34
N SER A 239 24.73 21.27 3.39
CA SER A 239 25.63 20.13 3.61
C SER A 239 24.97 19.00 4.42
N PHE A 240 23.66 18.82 4.22
CA PHE A 240 22.85 17.87 4.95
C PHE A 240 23.15 16.45 4.48
N SER A 241 23.37 15.53 5.40
CA SER A 241 23.52 14.11 5.10
C SER A 241 22.84 13.21 6.13
N LEU A 242 22.50 12.00 5.68
CA LEU A 242 21.90 10.95 6.51
C LEU A 242 22.72 9.68 6.40
N SER A 243 23.20 9.18 7.53
CA SER A 243 23.93 7.93 7.62
C SER A 243 23.51 7.13 8.84
N PHE A 244 23.54 5.81 8.69
CA PHE A 244 23.48 4.82 9.78
C PHE A 244 24.86 4.14 9.88
N PRO A 245 25.17 3.44 10.98
CA PRO A 245 26.52 2.87 11.19
C PRO A 245 27.08 2.06 10.02
N GLU A 246 26.21 1.40 9.25
CA GLU A 246 26.61 0.51 8.16
C GLU A 246 26.20 0.99 6.76
N LYS A 247 25.49 2.13 6.66
CA LYS A 247 24.94 2.59 5.37
C LYS A 247 24.74 4.10 5.33
N GLU A 248 25.37 4.77 4.35
CA GLU A 248 25.00 6.12 3.97
C GLU A 248 23.74 6.09 3.11
N LEU A 249 22.72 6.87 3.51
CA LEU A 249 21.44 6.97 2.80
C LEU A 249 21.36 8.20 1.90
N LEU A 250 21.93 9.31 2.36
CA LEU A 250 21.98 10.58 1.64
C LEU A 250 23.32 11.24 1.87
N SER A 251 24.04 11.45 0.80
CA SER A 251 25.30 12.18 0.79
C SER A 251 25.07 13.68 0.99
N SER A 252 26.12 14.41 1.32
CA SER A 252 26.06 15.86 1.57
C SER A 252 25.29 16.59 0.46
N THR A 253 24.17 17.20 0.84
CA THR A 253 23.19 17.79 -0.08
C THR A 253 22.93 19.24 0.29
N ASN A 254 22.87 20.11 -0.74
CA ASN A 254 22.39 21.49 -0.64
C ASN A 254 21.15 21.62 -1.52
N LEU A 255 19.97 21.83 -0.89
CA LEU A 255 18.69 21.85 -1.59
C LEU A 255 17.67 22.64 -0.79
N LYS A 256 16.66 23.20 -1.45
CA LYS A 256 15.52 23.87 -0.81
C LYS A 256 14.22 23.18 -1.20
N ILE A 257 13.27 23.07 -0.23
CA ILE A 257 11.87 22.72 -0.48
C ILE A 257 11.05 23.99 -0.25
N TYR A 258 10.12 24.27 -1.15
CA TYR A 258 9.47 25.58 -1.24
C TYR A 258 8.12 25.61 -0.52
N SER A 259 7.79 26.78 0.07
CA SER A 259 6.56 27.03 0.80
C SER A 259 5.35 27.05 -0.13
N GLY A 260 4.17 26.68 0.38
CA GLY A 260 2.92 26.74 -0.37
C GLY A 260 2.85 25.80 -1.58
N LYS A 261 3.68 24.74 -1.59
CA LYS A 261 3.80 23.81 -2.70
C LYS A 261 3.68 22.35 -2.26
N ALA A 262 3.20 21.54 -3.17
CA ALA A 262 3.23 20.09 -3.01
C ALA A 262 4.44 19.52 -3.76
N THR A 263 5.31 18.82 -3.05
CA THR A 263 6.52 18.21 -3.59
C THR A 263 6.41 16.69 -3.49
N LEU A 264 6.49 16.02 -4.63
CA LEU A 264 6.61 14.55 -4.70
C LEU A 264 8.04 14.14 -4.41
N LEU A 265 8.24 13.13 -3.57
CA LEU A 265 9.53 12.49 -3.32
C LEU A 265 9.48 11.03 -3.78
N THR A 266 10.28 10.69 -4.80
CA THR A 266 10.42 9.32 -5.29
C THR A 266 11.83 8.77 -5.08
N GLY A 267 11.98 7.47 -5.25
CA GLY A 267 13.24 6.74 -5.13
C GLY A 267 12.98 5.26 -4.89
N GLU A 268 13.99 4.44 -5.08
CA GLU A 268 13.90 2.99 -4.87
C GLU A 268 13.55 2.65 -3.40
N ASN A 269 13.00 1.45 -3.17
CA ASN A 269 12.78 0.98 -1.81
C ASN A 269 14.11 0.83 -1.07
N GLY A 270 14.15 1.28 0.19
CA GLY A 270 15.38 1.30 0.97
C GLY A 270 16.37 2.42 0.61
N SER A 271 16.02 3.35 -0.30
CA SER A 271 16.85 4.52 -0.64
C SER A 271 16.96 5.56 0.51
N GLY A 272 16.05 5.53 1.48
CA GLY A 272 16.09 6.46 2.61
C GLY A 272 14.97 7.50 2.65
N LYS A 273 13.93 7.40 1.80
CA LYS A 273 12.79 8.33 1.77
C LYS A 273 12.12 8.51 3.14
N THR A 274 11.71 7.41 3.77
CA THR A 274 11.12 7.44 5.12
C THR A 274 12.11 7.92 6.18
N SER A 275 13.42 7.64 6.01
CA SER A 275 14.46 8.18 6.90
C SER A 275 14.59 9.70 6.76
N LEU A 276 14.48 10.24 5.54
CA LEU A 276 14.40 11.68 5.33
C LEU A 276 13.18 12.28 6.06
N PHE A 277 12.00 11.67 5.96
CA PHE A 277 10.82 12.10 6.72
C PHE A 277 11.04 12.06 8.24
N LYS A 278 11.68 11.01 8.76
CA LYS A 278 12.06 10.92 10.17
C LYS A 278 13.05 12.02 10.59
N ALA A 279 13.95 12.45 9.71
CA ALA A 279 14.83 13.59 9.98
C ALA A 279 14.06 14.92 9.95
N LEU A 280 13.19 15.13 8.95
CA LEU A 280 12.30 16.30 8.85
C LEU A 280 11.35 16.41 10.05
N SER A 281 10.85 15.31 10.59
CA SER A 281 10.00 15.26 11.79
C SER A 281 10.77 15.18 13.11
N LYS A 282 12.09 15.38 13.08
CA LYS A 282 12.96 15.40 14.28
C LYS A 282 12.92 14.09 15.09
N VAL A 283 12.78 12.96 14.40
CA VAL A 283 12.79 11.62 15.01
C VAL A 283 14.19 11.01 15.00
N ILE A 284 14.98 11.26 13.95
CA ILE A 284 16.37 10.80 13.84
C ILE A 284 17.33 11.97 13.68
N THR A 285 18.60 11.73 14.01
CA THR A 285 19.68 12.69 13.86
C THR A 285 20.21 12.74 12.44
N TYR A 286 20.83 13.85 12.05
CA TYR A 286 21.44 14.12 10.77
C TYR A 286 22.75 14.91 10.95
N GLN A 287 23.59 14.90 9.92
CA GLN A 287 24.78 15.77 9.83
C GLN A 287 24.46 17.00 8.97
N GLY A 288 25.30 18.04 9.07
CA GLY A 288 25.04 19.32 8.41
C GLY A 288 23.96 20.14 9.10
N GLU A 289 23.32 21.02 8.34
CA GLU A 289 22.29 21.94 8.82
C GLU A 289 20.97 21.73 8.07
N LEU A 290 19.87 21.70 8.78
CA LEU A 290 18.49 21.67 8.28
C LEU A 290 17.72 22.86 8.84
N LEU A 291 17.37 23.79 7.99
CA LEU A 291 16.57 24.94 8.37
C LEU A 291 15.08 24.67 8.08
N PHE A 292 14.22 25.02 9.00
CA PHE A 292 12.76 25.12 8.84
C PHE A 292 12.37 26.58 9.01
N LYS A 293 11.88 27.23 7.93
CA LYS A 293 11.58 28.66 7.89
C LYS A 293 12.76 29.47 8.48
N ASP A 294 13.93 29.29 7.90
CA ASP A 294 15.22 29.96 8.24
C ASP A 294 15.76 29.72 9.65
N LYS A 295 15.13 28.84 10.43
CA LYS A 295 15.60 28.45 11.76
C LYS A 295 16.03 27.00 11.81
N GLU A 296 17.27 26.76 12.28
CA GLU A 296 17.83 25.40 12.44
C GLU A 296 16.89 24.49 13.25
N VAL A 297 16.54 23.32 12.68
CA VAL A 297 15.62 22.37 13.29
C VAL A 297 16.11 21.86 14.65
N LYS A 298 17.43 21.66 14.83
CA LYS A 298 18.00 21.25 16.12
C LYS A 298 17.69 22.24 17.25
N LYS A 299 17.57 23.56 16.93
CA LYS A 299 17.29 24.63 17.88
C LYS A 299 15.81 24.77 18.26
N TRP A 300 14.90 24.08 17.56
CA TRP A 300 13.49 24.06 17.92
C TRP A 300 13.24 23.17 19.14
N ARG A 301 12.35 23.58 20.06
CA ARG A 301 11.78 22.66 21.05
C ARG A 301 10.87 21.66 20.34
N ARG A 302 10.84 20.40 20.79
CA ARG A 302 10.13 19.31 20.09
C ARG A 302 8.65 19.57 19.89
N ARG A 303 7.91 19.94 20.96
CA ARG A 303 6.46 20.16 20.88
C ARG A 303 6.07 21.30 19.93
N PRO A 304 6.62 22.54 20.04
CA PRO A 304 6.33 23.61 19.09
C PRO A 304 6.73 23.30 17.64
N TYR A 305 7.73 22.46 17.43
CA TYR A 305 8.11 22.04 16.10
C TYR A 305 7.11 21.05 15.51
N LEU A 306 6.73 20.01 16.28
CA LEU A 306 5.79 18.97 15.82
C LEU A 306 4.36 19.50 15.65
N SER A 307 3.97 20.63 16.23
CA SER A 307 2.70 21.28 15.89
C SER A 307 2.71 21.95 14.51
N LYS A 308 3.91 22.19 13.95
CA LYS A 308 4.10 22.80 12.62
C LYS A 308 4.45 21.81 11.54
N VAL A 309 4.92 20.61 11.90
CA VAL A 309 5.31 19.55 10.98
C VAL A 309 4.55 18.29 11.34
N GLY A 310 3.47 18.04 10.63
CA GLY A 310 2.67 16.83 10.78
C GLY A 310 3.21 15.72 9.89
N GLN A 311 3.01 14.46 10.29
CA GLN A 311 3.36 13.30 9.48
C GLN A 311 2.20 12.30 9.48
N ILE A 312 1.85 11.82 8.31
CA ILE A 312 0.97 10.66 8.11
C ILE A 312 1.86 9.44 7.94
N PHE A 313 1.71 8.48 8.88
CA PHE A 313 2.48 7.26 8.88
C PHE A 313 1.97 6.27 7.83
N GLN A 314 2.88 5.44 7.32
CA GLN A 314 2.54 4.37 6.38
C GLN A 314 1.52 3.38 6.98
N ASN A 315 1.69 3.00 8.25
CA ASN A 315 0.68 2.24 9.00
C ASN A 315 -0.30 3.20 9.68
N SER A 316 -1.56 3.18 9.27
CA SER A 316 -2.59 4.06 9.83
C SER A 316 -2.95 3.75 11.28
N ASP A 317 -2.79 2.51 11.72
CA ASP A 317 -3.14 2.09 13.09
C ASP A 317 -2.24 2.76 14.15
N ASP A 318 -1.03 3.20 13.77
CA ASP A 318 -0.08 3.85 14.68
C ASP A 318 -0.42 5.32 15.00
N GLN A 319 -1.45 5.88 14.37
CA GLN A 319 -1.75 7.32 14.47
C GLN A 319 -3.01 7.65 15.26
N PHE A 320 -3.97 6.73 15.35
CA PHE A 320 -5.22 6.98 16.07
C PHE A 320 -5.04 6.93 17.59
N LEU A 321 -5.70 7.88 18.28
CA LEU A 321 -5.64 8.02 19.73
C LEU A 321 -6.84 7.40 20.42
N ASN A 322 -7.98 7.30 19.73
CA ASN A 322 -9.26 6.84 20.28
C ASN A 322 -9.70 5.51 19.65
N VAL A 323 -10.72 4.90 20.24
CA VAL A 323 -11.19 3.57 19.85
C VAL A 323 -12.21 3.64 18.73
N THR A 324 -13.15 4.59 18.79
CA THR A 324 -14.23 4.75 17.81
C THR A 324 -13.96 5.92 16.86
N VAL A 325 -14.60 5.87 15.69
CA VAL A 325 -14.51 6.96 14.69
C VAL A 325 -15.04 8.27 15.28
N LYS A 326 -16.14 8.23 16.01
CA LYS A 326 -16.73 9.40 16.65
C LYS A 326 -15.79 10.04 17.67
N GLU A 327 -15.24 9.25 18.59
CA GLU A 327 -14.30 9.75 19.60
C GLU A 327 -13.09 10.43 18.95
N GLU A 328 -12.54 9.85 17.87
CA GLU A 328 -11.40 10.40 17.16
C GLU A 328 -11.76 11.72 16.45
N LEU A 329 -12.94 11.77 15.81
CA LEU A 329 -13.42 12.99 15.14
C LEU A 329 -13.75 14.09 16.15
N ASP A 330 -14.43 13.77 17.26
CA ASP A 330 -14.77 14.73 18.32
C ASP A 330 -13.50 15.32 18.97
N PHE A 331 -12.51 14.46 19.24
CA PHE A 331 -11.20 14.90 19.73
C PHE A 331 -10.51 15.84 18.73
N SER A 332 -10.50 15.47 17.46
CA SER A 332 -9.88 16.25 16.39
C SER A 332 -10.58 17.59 16.16
N LEU A 333 -11.91 17.62 16.19
CA LEU A 333 -12.70 18.86 16.10
C LEU A 333 -12.42 19.82 17.26
N LYS A 334 -12.33 19.30 18.50
CA LYS A 334 -12.01 20.10 19.69
C LYS A 334 -10.64 20.79 19.59
N HIS A 335 -9.70 20.19 18.86
CA HIS A 335 -8.35 20.71 18.67
C HIS A 335 -8.10 21.24 17.25
N ASN A 336 -9.17 21.45 16.50
CA ASN A 336 -9.10 21.86 15.10
C ASN A 336 -8.46 23.25 14.94
N GLN A 337 -7.43 23.33 14.10
CA GLN A 337 -6.73 24.55 13.73
C GLN A 337 -7.06 25.00 12.30
N ASN A 338 -7.77 24.17 11.53
CA ASN A 338 -8.09 24.44 10.14
C ASN A 338 -9.38 25.28 10.02
N PRO A 339 -9.31 26.54 9.61
CA PRO A 339 -10.49 27.41 9.51
C PRO A 339 -11.47 26.95 8.40
N SER A 340 -10.98 26.17 7.44
CA SER A 340 -11.78 25.67 6.32
C SER A 340 -12.55 24.40 6.65
N LEU A 341 -12.21 23.73 7.77
CA LEU A 341 -12.84 22.50 8.27
C LEU A 341 -13.60 22.80 9.57
N ASN A 342 -14.88 23.07 9.46
CA ASN A 342 -15.77 23.24 10.61
C ASN A 342 -16.79 22.10 10.69
N GLU A 343 -17.53 22.03 11.79
CA GLU A 343 -18.51 20.97 12.04
C GLU A 343 -19.59 20.85 10.95
N SER A 344 -20.03 21.98 10.39
CA SER A 344 -21.01 22.00 9.30
C SER A 344 -20.50 21.38 7.99
N LYS A 345 -19.19 21.49 7.70
CA LYS A 345 -18.56 20.91 6.52
C LYS A 345 -18.14 19.46 6.73
N LEU A 346 -17.89 19.05 7.98
CA LEU A 346 -17.42 17.71 8.29
C LEU A 346 -18.37 16.64 7.77
N GLN A 347 -19.69 16.77 7.97
CA GLN A 347 -20.66 15.81 7.49
C GLN A 347 -20.62 15.64 5.97
N SER A 348 -20.50 16.73 5.22
CA SER A 348 -20.40 16.66 3.77
C SER A 348 -19.09 15.98 3.31
N ILE A 349 -18.02 16.15 4.07
CA ILE A 349 -16.73 15.50 3.81
C ILE A 349 -16.80 14.01 4.14
N LEU A 350 -17.40 13.63 5.26
CA LEU A 350 -17.60 12.22 5.65
C LEU A 350 -18.42 11.47 4.59
N THR A 351 -19.51 12.07 4.09
CA THR A 351 -20.29 11.51 2.99
C THR A 351 -19.44 11.35 1.72
N LYS A 352 -18.66 12.38 1.37
CA LYS A 352 -17.78 12.33 0.19
C LYS A 352 -16.70 11.24 0.30
N LEU A 353 -16.20 10.98 1.51
CA LEU A 353 -15.21 9.94 1.79
C LEU A 353 -15.82 8.53 1.97
N ASN A 354 -17.14 8.40 1.92
CA ASN A 354 -17.88 7.19 2.30
C ASN A 354 -17.53 6.72 3.72
N LEU A 355 -17.51 7.66 4.67
CA LEU A 355 -17.31 7.45 6.11
C LEU A 355 -18.54 7.82 6.94
N GLU A 356 -19.65 8.20 6.31
CA GLU A 356 -20.92 8.48 7.01
C GLU A 356 -21.45 7.23 7.70
N ASN A 357 -22.17 7.42 8.79
CA ASN A 357 -22.78 6.36 9.61
C ASN A 357 -21.78 5.34 10.20
N MET A 358 -20.52 5.76 10.40
CA MET A 358 -19.49 4.91 11.00
C MET A 358 -19.13 5.33 12.42
N ASP A 359 -19.87 6.25 13.02
CA ASP A 359 -19.56 6.89 14.29
C ASP A 359 -19.22 5.89 15.41
N GLU A 360 -20.04 4.86 15.58
CA GLU A 360 -19.89 3.83 16.62
C GLU A 360 -18.93 2.69 16.20
N GLN A 361 -18.37 2.75 15.00
CA GLN A 361 -17.44 1.70 14.56
C GLN A 361 -16.08 1.86 15.23
N VAL A 362 -15.52 0.73 15.64
CA VAL A 362 -14.15 0.65 16.13
C VAL A 362 -13.19 0.88 14.96
N ILE A 363 -12.26 1.83 15.10
CA ILE A 363 -11.35 2.22 14.02
C ILE A 363 -10.57 1.01 13.47
N TYR A 364 -10.13 0.11 14.34
CA TYR A 364 -9.38 -1.09 13.93
C TYR A 364 -10.21 -2.06 13.07
N SER A 365 -11.55 -1.98 13.09
CA SER A 365 -12.44 -2.78 12.25
C SER A 365 -12.67 -2.19 10.84
N LEU A 366 -12.28 -0.93 10.62
CA LEU A 366 -12.39 -0.28 9.32
C LEU A 366 -11.50 -0.95 8.28
N SER A 367 -11.89 -0.87 7.00
CA SER A 367 -11.01 -1.26 5.90
C SER A 367 -9.77 -0.36 5.85
N GLY A 368 -8.67 -0.86 5.26
CA GLY A 368 -7.44 -0.08 5.12
C GLY A 368 -7.65 1.28 4.44
N GLY A 369 -8.50 1.31 3.39
CA GLY A 369 -8.85 2.56 2.71
C GLY A 369 -9.66 3.53 3.58
N GLN A 370 -10.60 3.03 4.37
CA GLN A 370 -11.38 3.86 5.31
C GLN A 370 -10.48 4.44 6.41
N LYS A 371 -9.61 3.63 7.01
CA LYS A 371 -8.61 4.10 7.98
C LYS A 371 -7.74 5.19 7.38
N ARG A 372 -7.25 5.01 6.16
CA ARG A 372 -6.40 5.99 5.48
C ARG A 372 -7.13 7.33 5.25
N LYS A 373 -8.38 7.29 4.82
CA LYS A 373 -9.22 8.49 4.64
C LYS A 373 -9.45 9.23 5.97
N LEU A 374 -9.78 8.47 7.03
CA LEU A 374 -9.96 9.03 8.38
C LEU A 374 -8.66 9.66 8.90
N GLN A 375 -7.53 8.97 8.75
CA GLN A 375 -6.21 9.45 9.13
C GLN A 375 -5.86 10.79 8.46
N ILE A 376 -6.11 10.90 7.16
CA ILE A 376 -5.87 12.13 6.41
C ILE A 376 -6.78 13.25 6.93
N LEU A 377 -8.07 12.98 7.12
CA LEU A 377 -9.04 13.96 7.61
C LEU A 377 -8.64 14.52 8.99
N VAL A 378 -8.24 13.67 9.92
CA VAL A 378 -7.74 14.06 11.25
C VAL A 378 -6.52 14.98 11.13
N MET A 379 -5.58 14.66 10.25
CA MET A 379 -4.38 15.47 10.04
C MET A 379 -4.67 16.81 9.35
N LEU A 380 -5.70 16.87 8.49
CA LEU A 380 -6.15 18.15 7.91
C LEU A 380 -6.75 19.08 8.98
N MET A 381 -7.38 18.54 10.03
CA MET A 381 -7.87 19.34 11.17
C MET A 381 -6.71 19.88 12.01
N ALA A 382 -5.64 19.11 12.20
CA ALA A 382 -4.46 19.57 12.94
C ALA A 382 -3.72 20.73 12.25
N TYR A 383 -3.84 20.86 10.93
CA TYR A 383 -3.40 21.97 10.08
C TYR A 383 -1.95 22.42 10.31
N PRO A 384 -0.96 21.54 10.23
CA PRO A 384 0.45 21.92 10.37
C PRO A 384 0.95 22.74 9.17
N ASP A 385 2.02 23.53 9.34
CA ASP A 385 2.62 24.32 8.25
C ASP A 385 3.17 23.38 7.12
N VAL A 386 3.63 22.18 7.49
CA VAL A 386 4.07 21.13 6.54
C VAL A 386 3.42 19.80 6.92
N LEU A 387 2.86 19.12 5.93
CA LEU A 387 2.35 17.76 6.09
C LEU A 387 3.18 16.78 5.25
N LEU A 388 3.80 15.83 5.95
CA LEU A 388 4.59 14.75 5.37
C LEU A 388 3.69 13.53 5.17
N LEU A 389 3.53 13.07 3.95
CA LEU A 389 2.64 11.97 3.56
C LEU A 389 3.47 10.78 3.08
N ASP A 390 3.56 9.71 3.88
CA ASP A 390 4.29 8.50 3.51
C ASP A 390 3.31 7.46 2.93
N GLU A 391 3.35 7.26 1.60
CA GLU A 391 2.49 6.38 0.80
C GLU A 391 0.98 6.58 1.11
N PRO A 392 0.45 7.82 1.02
CA PRO A 392 -0.92 8.12 1.47
C PRO A 392 -2.01 7.46 0.61
N PHE A 393 -1.67 6.99 -0.58
CA PHE A 393 -2.61 6.42 -1.55
C PHE A 393 -2.58 4.90 -1.61
N SER A 394 -1.69 4.25 -0.86
CA SER A 394 -1.59 2.80 -0.81
C SER A 394 -2.90 2.16 -0.34
N GLY A 395 -3.39 1.17 -1.10
CA GLY A 395 -4.64 0.46 -0.81
C GLY A 395 -5.91 1.26 -1.09
N LEU A 396 -5.82 2.44 -1.72
CA LEU A 396 -6.97 3.20 -2.22
C LEU A 396 -7.26 2.87 -3.68
N ASP A 397 -8.55 2.81 -4.04
CA ASP A 397 -8.98 2.79 -5.43
C ASP A 397 -8.87 4.19 -6.07
N GLN A 398 -8.93 4.25 -7.40
CA GLN A 398 -8.78 5.51 -8.15
C GLN A 398 -9.76 6.61 -7.69
N LYS A 399 -11.00 6.24 -7.36
CA LYS A 399 -12.01 7.18 -6.86
C LYS A 399 -11.58 7.75 -5.50
N SER A 400 -11.18 6.89 -4.57
CA SER A 400 -10.71 7.29 -3.24
C SER A 400 -9.45 8.15 -3.30
N VAL A 401 -8.51 7.84 -4.21
CA VAL A 401 -7.32 8.69 -4.44
C VAL A 401 -7.74 10.09 -4.92
N SER A 402 -8.66 10.19 -5.89
CA SER A 402 -9.17 11.48 -6.37
C SER A 402 -9.87 12.29 -5.27
N GLU A 403 -10.64 11.62 -4.40
CA GLU A 403 -11.30 12.24 -3.24
C GLU A 403 -10.28 12.80 -2.24
N VAL A 404 -9.22 12.04 -1.93
CA VAL A 404 -8.14 12.48 -1.04
C VAL A 404 -7.37 13.65 -1.64
N ILE A 405 -7.00 13.58 -2.93
CA ILE A 405 -6.33 14.69 -3.62
C ILE A 405 -7.18 15.96 -3.58
N PHE A 406 -8.48 15.82 -3.81
CA PHE A 406 -9.42 16.94 -3.68
C PHE A 406 -9.38 17.56 -2.28
N LEU A 407 -9.37 16.75 -1.21
CA LEU A 407 -9.29 17.27 0.16
C LEU A 407 -7.98 18.00 0.42
N LEU A 408 -6.85 17.42 0.04
CA LEU A 408 -5.53 18.01 0.22
C LEU A 408 -5.41 19.37 -0.51
N LYS A 409 -5.94 19.47 -1.73
CA LYS A 409 -5.93 20.71 -2.50
C LYS A 409 -6.83 21.80 -1.95
N ASN A 410 -8.04 21.45 -1.51
CA ASN A 410 -9.04 22.44 -1.16
C ASN A 410 -9.08 22.80 0.31
N TYR A 411 -8.51 21.96 1.17
CA TYR A 411 -8.58 22.14 2.63
C TYR A 411 -7.21 22.19 3.31
N PHE A 412 -6.11 22.01 2.58
CA PHE A 412 -4.77 22.07 3.16
C PHE A 412 -3.81 22.98 2.40
N LEU A 413 -3.65 22.80 1.10
CA LEU A 413 -2.69 23.58 0.30
C LEU A 413 -3.13 25.03 0.17
N ASP A 414 -2.25 25.94 0.60
CA ASP A 414 -2.34 27.38 0.36
C ASP A 414 -0.92 27.98 0.34
N GLU A 415 -0.76 29.28 0.35
CA GLU A 415 0.55 29.95 0.30
C GLU A 415 1.45 29.65 1.51
N LYS A 416 0.88 29.17 2.63
CA LYS A 416 1.59 28.92 3.91
C LYS A 416 1.77 27.46 4.24
N HIS A 417 0.91 26.58 3.67
CA HIS A 417 0.88 25.15 3.96
C HIS A 417 1.45 24.34 2.80
N SER A 418 2.36 23.44 3.10
CA SER A 418 3.13 22.68 2.11
C SER A 418 2.94 21.18 2.31
N LEU A 419 2.95 20.43 1.21
CA LEU A 419 2.93 18.97 1.22
C LEU A 419 4.28 18.40 0.75
N ILE A 420 4.75 17.35 1.41
CA ILE A 420 5.81 16.50 0.89
C ILE A 420 5.25 15.08 0.86
N VAL A 421 5.17 14.50 -0.32
CA VAL A 421 4.47 13.21 -0.55
C VAL A 421 5.46 12.18 -1.06
N ILE A 422 5.63 11.09 -0.33
CA ILE A 422 6.29 9.89 -0.85
C ILE A 422 5.21 9.03 -1.50
N SER A 423 5.38 8.67 -2.78
CA SER A 423 4.50 7.71 -3.43
C SER A 423 5.15 7.05 -4.64
N HIS A 424 4.71 5.82 -4.91
CA HIS A 424 5.04 5.07 -6.10
C HIS A 424 3.93 5.11 -7.17
N GLN A 425 2.76 5.64 -6.84
CA GLN A 425 1.61 5.78 -7.74
C GLN A 425 1.63 7.15 -8.40
N LEU A 426 2.20 7.25 -9.59
CA LEU A 426 2.41 8.53 -10.28
C LEU A 426 1.17 9.06 -11.01
N ASP A 427 0.26 8.17 -11.41
CA ASP A 427 -0.83 8.46 -12.35
C ASP A 427 -1.79 9.58 -11.93
N GLN A 428 -1.98 9.79 -10.63
CA GLN A 428 -2.88 10.84 -10.12
C GLN A 428 -2.15 11.94 -9.35
N ILE A 429 -0.91 11.69 -8.93
CA ILE A 429 -0.12 12.59 -8.09
C ILE A 429 0.30 13.86 -8.84
N GLN A 430 0.53 13.78 -10.14
CA GLN A 430 0.81 14.97 -10.96
C GLN A 430 -0.27 16.04 -10.81
N ASN A 431 -1.52 15.66 -10.53
CA ASN A 431 -2.60 16.61 -10.26
C ASN A 431 -2.48 17.25 -8.87
N LEU A 432 -1.66 16.72 -7.97
CA LEU A 432 -1.45 17.24 -6.61
C LEU A 432 -0.13 18.01 -6.50
N CYS A 433 0.95 17.45 -7.05
CA CYS A 433 2.31 17.93 -6.80
C CYS A 433 2.79 18.92 -7.89
N ASP A 434 3.40 20.00 -7.44
CA ASP A 434 4.04 21.02 -8.29
C ASP A 434 5.44 20.60 -8.72
N TYR A 435 6.19 19.98 -7.79
CA TYR A 435 7.61 19.65 -7.93
C TYR A 435 7.87 18.18 -7.67
N HIS A 436 8.95 17.66 -8.30
CA HIS A 436 9.37 16.29 -8.14
C HIS A 436 10.82 16.21 -7.65
N LEU A 437 11.02 15.64 -6.46
CA LEU A 437 12.31 15.29 -5.89
C LEU A 437 12.58 13.81 -6.10
N VAL A 438 13.79 13.48 -6.51
CA VAL A 438 14.25 12.10 -6.68
C VAL A 438 15.42 11.82 -5.74
N LEU A 439 15.28 10.75 -4.97
CA LEU A 439 16.36 10.20 -4.15
C LEU A 439 16.95 8.96 -4.85
N LYS A 440 18.10 9.13 -5.50
CA LYS A 440 18.77 8.07 -6.28
C LYS A 440 20.27 8.15 -6.10
N GLY A 441 20.91 6.98 -5.89
CA GLY A 441 22.36 6.91 -5.70
C GLY A 441 22.87 7.80 -4.56
N GLN A 442 22.12 7.87 -3.42
CA GLN A 442 22.44 8.72 -2.26
C GLN A 442 22.40 10.24 -2.55
N GLN A 443 21.83 10.65 -3.68
CA GLN A 443 21.66 12.04 -4.05
C GLN A 443 20.19 12.44 -4.08
N LEU A 444 19.89 13.67 -3.68
CA LEU A 444 18.55 14.26 -3.71
C LEU A 444 18.57 15.43 -4.69
N PHE A 445 17.70 15.39 -5.70
CA PHE A 445 17.65 16.43 -6.73
C PHE A 445 16.24 16.58 -7.31
N TYR A 446 15.94 17.75 -7.88
CA TYR A 446 14.70 17.97 -8.61
C TYR A 446 14.77 17.35 -10.01
N ALA A 447 13.75 16.60 -10.38
CA ALA A 447 13.54 16.05 -11.73
C ALA A 447 12.43 16.82 -12.46
N LYS A 448 12.54 16.83 -13.80
CA LYS A 448 11.49 17.36 -14.70
C LYS A 448 10.42 16.32 -14.94
#